data_ff7d45adc5f6f7574ba9976cfa1cc9d8
#
_entry.id   ff7d45adc5f6f7574ba9976cfa1cc9d8
#
_cell.length_a   1.000
_cell.length_b   1.000
_cell.length_c   1.000
_cell.angle_alpha   90.00
_cell.angle_beta   90.00
_cell.angle_gamma   90.00
#
_symmetry.space_group_name_H-M   'P 1'
#
loop_
_entity.id
_entity.type
_entity.pdbx_description
1 polymer ?
#
loop_
_entity_poly.entity_id
_entity_poly.type
_entity_poly.pdbx_seq_one_letter_code
_entity_poly.pdbx_strand_id
1 'polypeptide(L)'
;AASFNSMVQNSIRLLEHSFRDSEFAAFYERAERDPEALSPDEKIRWDSYMTSVFRHFGNLMYQQRVGALDDQMWEAYRETLKQHLRVPSWGIWYRGHCQIFSTALTEQVERSLKEIEIEVADQA
;
A
#
# COMPACT_ATOMS: atom_id res chain seq x y z
N ALA A 1 10.59 -20.14 -3.51
CA ALA A 1 9.78 -20.83 -2.52
C ALA A 1 9.80 -20.08 -1.18
N ALA A 2 10.99 -19.83 -0.59
CA ALA A 2 11.09 -19.09 0.67
C ALA A 2 10.54 -17.67 0.55
N SER A 3 10.82 -16.98 -0.58
CA SER A 3 10.31 -15.61 -0.82
C SER A 3 8.78 -15.58 -0.92
N PHE A 4 8.20 -16.56 -1.60
CA PHE A 4 6.74 -16.64 -1.74
C PHE A 4 6.08 -16.87 -0.38
N ASN A 5 6.62 -17.78 0.43
CA ASN A 5 6.09 -18.04 1.77
C ASN A 5 6.19 -16.80 2.66
N SER A 6 7.29 -16.04 2.56
CA SER A 6 7.45 -14.80 3.31
C SER A 6 6.41 -13.75 2.91
N MET A 7 6.08 -13.64 1.62
CA MET A 7 5.04 -12.74 1.13
C MET A 7 3.68 -13.11 1.71
N VAL A 8 3.32 -14.39 1.71
CA VAL A 8 2.05 -14.87 2.25
C VAL A 8 1.97 -14.56 3.74
N GLN A 9 3.03 -14.80 4.50
CA GLN A 9 3.06 -14.52 5.94
C GLN A 9 2.93 -13.02 6.22
N ASN A 10 3.57 -12.17 5.42
CA ASN A 10 3.45 -10.72 5.57
C ASN A 10 2.01 -10.25 5.30
N SER A 11 1.36 -10.79 4.28
CA SER A 11 -0.04 -10.48 3.96
C SER A 11 -0.96 -10.87 5.12
N ILE A 12 -0.75 -12.06 5.69
CA ILE A 12 -1.54 -12.54 6.83
C ILE A 12 -1.35 -11.62 8.04
N ARG A 13 -0.13 -11.21 8.35
CA ARG A 13 0.15 -10.32 9.48
C ARG A 13 -0.54 -8.97 9.33
N LEU A 14 -0.52 -8.39 8.14
CA LEU A 14 -1.18 -7.11 7.88
C LEU A 14 -2.68 -7.23 8.10
N LEU A 15 -3.29 -8.32 7.61
CA LEU A 15 -4.71 -8.57 7.82
C LEU A 15 -5.05 -8.81 9.29
N GLU A 16 -4.22 -9.57 10.01
CA GLU A 16 -4.44 -9.84 11.43
C GLU A 16 -4.42 -8.56 12.25
N HIS A 17 -3.49 -7.65 11.98
CA HIS A 17 -3.45 -6.35 12.64
C HIS A 17 -4.76 -5.58 12.42
N SER A 18 -5.25 -5.59 11.19
CA SER A 18 -6.46 -4.85 10.84
C SER A 18 -7.72 -5.36 11.54
N PHE A 19 -7.79 -6.69 11.79
CA PHE A 19 -9.01 -7.31 12.29
C PHE A 19 -9.01 -7.62 13.78
N ARG A 20 -7.83 -7.79 14.40
CA ARG A 20 -7.75 -8.25 15.80
C ARG A 20 -7.63 -7.13 16.81
N ASP A 21 -7.18 -5.96 16.42
CA ASP A 21 -6.89 -4.87 17.32
C ASP A 21 -7.80 -3.68 17.02
N SER A 22 -8.80 -3.47 17.88
CA SER A 22 -9.75 -2.38 17.73
C SER A 22 -9.09 -1.01 17.88
N GLU A 23 -8.03 -0.91 18.71
CA GLU A 23 -7.27 0.34 18.84
C GLU A 23 -6.51 0.64 17.54
N PHE A 24 -5.94 -0.39 16.93
CA PHE A 24 -5.27 -0.24 15.64
C PHE A 24 -6.25 0.17 14.55
N ALA A 25 -7.43 -0.44 14.51
CA ALA A 25 -8.46 -0.10 13.51
C ALA A 25 -8.89 1.36 13.64
N ALA A 26 -9.09 1.84 14.86
CA ALA A 26 -9.45 3.24 15.12
C ALA A 26 -8.32 4.19 14.72
N PHE A 27 -7.09 3.84 15.06
CA PHE A 27 -5.89 4.59 14.66
C PHE A 27 -5.76 4.64 13.13
N TYR A 28 -5.91 3.50 12.48
CA TYR A 28 -5.82 3.39 11.02
C TYR A 28 -6.84 4.31 10.33
N GLU A 29 -8.08 4.29 10.80
CA GLU A 29 -9.15 5.13 10.26
C GLU A 29 -8.81 6.61 10.41
N ARG A 30 -8.33 7.04 11.59
CA ARG A 30 -7.93 8.43 11.81
C ARG A 30 -6.76 8.82 10.92
N ALA A 31 -5.78 7.93 10.77
CA ALA A 31 -4.59 8.19 9.96
C ALA A 31 -4.95 8.36 8.48
N GLU A 32 -5.86 7.54 7.97
CA GLU A 32 -6.33 7.68 6.58
C GLU A 32 -7.12 8.97 6.37
N ARG A 33 -7.95 9.33 7.34
CA ARG A 33 -8.82 10.49 7.22
C ARG A 33 -8.05 11.80 7.39
N ASP A 34 -7.18 11.88 8.38
CA ASP A 34 -6.46 13.12 8.70
C ASP A 34 -5.08 12.81 9.33
N PRO A 35 -4.09 12.45 8.50
CA PRO A 35 -2.76 12.11 9.00
C PRO A 35 -2.07 13.28 9.71
N GLU A 36 -2.42 14.53 9.38
CA GLU A 36 -1.82 15.70 10.00
C GLU A 36 -2.26 15.87 11.46
N ALA A 37 -3.39 15.28 11.84
CA ALA A 37 -3.89 15.35 13.22
C ALA A 37 -3.27 14.29 14.14
N LEU A 38 -2.44 13.39 13.61
CA LEU A 38 -1.78 12.36 14.42
C LEU A 38 -0.73 12.98 15.35
N SER A 39 -0.61 12.42 16.56
CA SER A 39 0.47 12.80 17.48
C SER A 39 1.83 12.40 16.90
N PRO A 40 2.97 12.93 17.41
CA PRO A 40 4.28 12.53 16.91
C PRO A 40 4.52 11.01 16.97
N ASP A 41 4.13 10.34 18.06
CA ASP A 41 4.23 8.89 18.16
C ASP A 41 3.37 8.17 17.15
N GLU A 42 2.15 8.65 16.93
CA GLU A 42 1.24 8.08 15.94
C GLU A 42 1.76 8.27 14.52
N LYS A 43 2.39 9.41 14.23
CA LYS A 43 3.01 9.64 12.91
C LYS A 43 4.13 8.63 12.64
N ILE A 44 4.96 8.33 13.64
CA ILE A 44 6.00 7.31 13.51
C ILE A 44 5.39 5.95 13.21
N ARG A 45 4.33 5.58 13.91
CA ARG A 45 3.63 4.31 13.67
C ARG A 45 3.02 4.26 12.28
N TRP A 46 2.42 5.35 11.85
CA TRP A 46 1.82 5.45 10.52
C TRP A 46 2.87 5.31 9.42
N ASP A 47 3.99 6.03 9.56
CA ASP A 47 5.09 5.93 8.61
C ASP A 47 5.65 4.51 8.53
N SER A 48 5.79 3.84 9.66
CA SER A 48 6.26 2.46 9.70
C SER A 48 5.29 1.51 9.01
N TYR A 49 4.00 1.67 9.27
CA TYR A 49 2.95 0.86 8.66
C TYR A 49 2.92 1.05 7.15
N MET A 50 2.88 2.30 6.68
CA MET A 50 2.83 2.63 5.26
C MET A 50 4.08 2.14 4.53
N THR A 51 5.26 2.28 5.15
CA THR A 51 6.50 1.78 4.59
C THR A 51 6.41 0.26 4.39
N SER A 52 5.90 -0.47 5.39
CA SER A 52 5.76 -1.93 5.32
C SER A 52 4.79 -2.34 4.21
N VAL A 53 3.67 -1.65 4.10
CA VAL A 53 2.65 -1.97 3.07
C VAL A 53 3.22 -1.75 1.68
N PHE A 54 3.83 -0.59 1.41
CA PHE A 54 4.37 -0.31 0.08
C PHE A 54 5.55 -1.21 -0.26
N ARG A 55 6.40 -1.56 0.71
CA ARG A 55 7.47 -2.54 0.48
C ARG A 55 6.90 -3.91 0.14
N HIS A 56 5.79 -4.28 0.75
CA HIS A 56 5.10 -5.52 0.41
C HIS A 56 4.67 -5.53 -1.07
N PHE A 57 4.03 -4.45 -1.53
CA PHE A 57 3.63 -4.34 -2.94
C PHE A 57 4.84 -4.33 -3.88
N GLY A 58 5.90 -3.63 -3.52
CA GLY A 58 7.14 -3.63 -4.31
C GLY A 58 7.76 -5.02 -4.41
N ASN A 59 7.70 -5.79 -3.33
CA ASN A 59 8.19 -7.16 -3.30
C ASN A 59 7.34 -8.08 -4.18
N LEU A 60 6.02 -7.91 -4.17
CA LEU A 60 5.11 -8.64 -5.06
C LEU A 60 5.42 -8.36 -6.52
N MET A 61 5.67 -7.09 -6.87
CA MET A 61 6.07 -6.72 -8.23
C MET A 61 7.37 -7.41 -8.65
N TYR A 62 8.35 -7.43 -7.76
CA TYR A 62 9.61 -8.10 -8.02
C TYR A 62 9.40 -9.59 -8.28
N GLN A 63 8.61 -10.25 -7.43
CA GLN A 63 8.32 -11.67 -7.55
C GLN A 63 7.59 -12.00 -8.86
N GLN A 64 6.67 -11.15 -9.28
CA GLN A 64 5.99 -11.31 -10.57
C GLN A 64 6.99 -11.18 -11.72
N ARG A 65 7.87 -10.20 -11.65
CA ARG A 65 8.85 -9.93 -12.71
C ARG A 65 9.84 -11.05 -12.90
N VAL A 66 10.25 -11.73 -11.81
CA VAL A 66 11.17 -12.87 -11.88
C VAL A 66 10.45 -14.22 -12.07
N GLY A 67 9.14 -14.20 -12.27
CA GLY A 67 8.35 -15.40 -12.54
C GLY A 67 7.95 -16.21 -11.32
N ALA A 68 8.18 -15.70 -10.11
CA ALA A 68 7.81 -16.38 -8.86
C ALA A 68 6.37 -16.10 -8.44
N LEU A 69 5.71 -15.12 -9.04
CA LEU A 69 4.32 -14.79 -8.79
C LEU A 69 3.59 -14.78 -10.13
N ASP A 70 2.45 -15.47 -10.18
CA ASP A 70 1.58 -15.56 -11.36
C ASP A 70 1.05 -14.17 -11.75
N ASP A 71 0.92 -13.92 -13.05
CA ASP A 71 0.47 -12.64 -13.58
C ASP A 71 -0.95 -12.29 -13.12
N GLN A 72 -1.84 -13.28 -13.02
CA GLN A 72 -3.21 -13.05 -12.56
C GLN A 72 -3.24 -12.67 -11.08
N MET A 73 -2.38 -13.30 -10.26
CA MET A 73 -2.26 -12.94 -8.85
C MET A 73 -1.70 -11.52 -8.70
N TRP A 74 -0.69 -11.18 -9.50
CA TRP A 74 -0.16 -9.82 -9.49
C TRP A 74 -1.27 -8.80 -9.84
N GLU A 75 -2.09 -9.07 -10.85
CA GLU A 75 -3.18 -8.18 -11.21
C GLU A 75 -4.15 -7.95 -10.05
N ALA A 76 -4.46 -8.98 -9.28
CA ALA A 76 -5.31 -8.86 -8.10
C ALA A 76 -4.66 -7.96 -7.02
N TYR A 77 -3.36 -8.14 -6.77
CA TYR A 77 -2.63 -7.29 -5.83
C TYR A 77 -2.51 -5.85 -6.32
N ARG A 78 -2.26 -5.67 -7.62
CA ARG A 78 -2.21 -4.35 -8.23
C ARG A 78 -3.54 -3.61 -8.05
N GLU A 79 -4.64 -4.32 -8.25
CA GLU A 79 -5.97 -3.74 -8.03
C GLU A 79 -6.19 -3.39 -6.56
N THR A 80 -5.71 -4.22 -5.63
CA THR A 80 -5.76 -3.92 -4.19
C THR A 80 -4.98 -2.64 -3.88
N LEU A 81 -3.79 -2.50 -4.43
CA LEU A 81 -2.99 -1.27 -4.28
C LEU A 81 -3.77 -0.06 -4.79
N LYS A 82 -4.40 -0.18 -5.95
CA LYS A 82 -5.20 0.89 -6.53
C LYS A 82 -6.37 1.28 -5.62
N GLN A 83 -7.05 0.29 -5.02
CA GLN A 83 -8.13 0.58 -4.07
C GLN A 83 -7.64 1.38 -2.87
N HIS A 84 -6.48 1.04 -2.32
CA HIS A 84 -5.86 1.84 -1.25
C HIS A 84 -5.56 3.26 -1.73
N LEU A 85 -5.04 3.41 -2.93
CA LEU A 85 -4.67 4.72 -3.48
C LEU A 85 -5.87 5.62 -3.78
N ARG A 86 -7.09 5.07 -3.76
CA ARG A 86 -8.31 5.89 -3.83
C ARG A 86 -8.50 6.76 -2.59
N VAL A 87 -7.88 6.38 -1.48
CA VAL A 87 -7.85 7.22 -0.27
C VAL A 87 -6.74 8.26 -0.46
N PRO A 88 -7.06 9.57 -0.52
CA PRO A 88 -6.08 10.60 -0.91
C PRO A 88 -4.81 10.62 -0.06
N SER A 89 -4.89 10.31 1.23
CA SER A 89 -3.73 10.31 2.12
C SER A 89 -2.66 9.30 1.71
N TRP A 90 -3.04 8.21 1.04
CA TRP A 90 -2.09 7.19 0.59
C TRP A 90 -1.16 7.71 -0.50
N GLY A 91 -1.73 8.35 -1.52
CA GLY A 91 -0.94 8.94 -2.60
C GLY A 91 -0.04 10.08 -2.11
N ILE A 92 -0.58 10.92 -1.23
CA ILE A 92 0.17 12.02 -0.63
C ILE A 92 1.35 11.47 0.18
N TRP A 93 1.11 10.45 1.02
CA TRP A 93 2.17 9.82 1.80
C TRP A 93 3.25 9.25 0.88
N TYR A 94 2.85 8.50 -0.15
CA TYR A 94 3.80 7.85 -1.05
C TYR A 94 4.69 8.88 -1.75
N ARG A 95 4.10 9.94 -2.28
CA ARG A 95 4.85 10.99 -2.97
C ARG A 95 5.85 11.70 -2.06
N GLY A 96 5.52 11.81 -0.79
CA GLY A 96 6.44 12.39 0.21
C GLY A 96 7.58 11.46 0.61
N HIS A 97 7.49 10.16 0.29
CA HIS A 97 8.45 9.15 0.75
C HIS A 97 9.00 8.29 -0.40
N CYS A 98 8.73 8.64 -1.65
CA CYS A 98 8.99 7.77 -2.81
C CYS A 98 10.49 7.43 -2.98
N GLN A 99 11.39 8.25 -2.47
CA GLN A 99 12.83 8.03 -2.59
C GLN A 99 13.33 6.78 -1.87
N ILE A 100 12.54 6.22 -0.92
CA ILE A 100 12.93 5.00 -0.22
C ILE A 100 12.39 3.74 -0.88
N PHE A 101 11.73 3.88 -2.03
CA PHE A 101 11.12 2.76 -2.76
C PHE A 101 11.74 2.62 -4.15
N SER A 102 11.49 1.46 -4.79
CA SER A 102 12.02 1.19 -6.12
C SER A 102 11.36 2.07 -7.17
N THR A 103 12.10 2.32 -8.25
CA THR A 103 11.56 3.04 -9.42
C THR A 103 10.35 2.31 -9.99
N ALA A 104 10.41 0.98 -10.05
CA ALA A 104 9.30 0.17 -10.58
C ALA A 104 8.02 0.36 -9.76
N LEU A 105 8.12 0.38 -8.44
CA LEU A 105 6.95 0.62 -7.58
C LEU A 105 6.44 2.05 -7.76
N THR A 106 7.33 3.03 -7.83
CA THR A 106 6.94 4.43 -8.03
C THR A 106 6.19 4.61 -9.35
N GLU A 107 6.66 3.99 -10.42
CA GLU A 107 5.97 4.02 -11.72
C GLU A 107 4.58 3.39 -11.63
N GLN A 108 4.45 2.27 -10.90
CA GLN A 108 3.16 1.63 -10.74
C GLN A 108 2.20 2.49 -9.93
N VAL A 109 2.66 3.09 -8.84
CA VAL A 109 1.84 3.98 -8.01
C VAL A 109 1.35 5.17 -8.83
N GLU A 110 2.25 5.81 -9.59
CA GLU A 110 1.87 6.95 -10.42
C GLU A 110 0.88 6.55 -11.52
N ARG A 111 1.06 5.37 -12.11
CA ARG A 111 0.12 4.83 -13.11
C ARG A 111 -1.27 4.61 -12.50
N SER A 112 -1.33 4.01 -11.32
CA SER A 112 -2.60 3.77 -10.64
C SER A 112 -3.29 5.07 -10.25
N LEU A 113 -2.54 6.07 -9.77
CA LEU A 113 -3.08 7.39 -9.45
C LEU A 113 -3.63 8.08 -10.69
N LYS A 114 -2.96 7.93 -11.83
CA LYS A 114 -3.42 8.48 -13.11
C LYS A 114 -4.73 7.83 -13.55
N GLU A 115 -4.82 6.51 -13.42
CA GLU A 115 -6.06 5.79 -13.74
C GLU A 115 -7.22 6.27 -12.87
N ILE A 116 -6.99 6.49 -11.58
CA ILE A 116 -8.00 7.00 -10.65
C ILE A 116 -8.45 8.41 -11.07
N GLU A 117 -7.51 9.28 -11.42
CA GLU A 117 -7.83 10.63 -11.94
C GLU A 117 -8.76 10.57 -13.15
N ILE A 118 -8.44 9.71 -14.10
CA ILE A 118 -9.24 9.56 -15.34
C ILE A 118 -10.64 9.04 -14.99
N GLU A 119 -10.75 8.04 -14.14
CA GLU A 119 -12.03 7.48 -13.71
C GLU A 119 -12.91 8.54 -13.04
N VAL A 120 -12.33 9.36 -12.16
CA VAL A 120 -13.06 10.44 -11.47
C VAL A 120 -13.54 11.49 -12.49
N ALA A 121 -12.69 11.86 -13.44
CA ALA A 121 -13.06 12.82 -14.48
C ALA A 121 -14.21 12.31 -15.36
N ASP A 122 -14.21 11.02 -15.67
CA ASP A 122 -15.25 10.40 -16.50
C ASP A 122 -16.61 10.31 -15.79
N GLN A 123 -16.60 10.37 -14.45
CA GLN A 123 -17.82 10.34 -13.64
C GLN A 123 -18.41 11.73 -13.39
N ALA A 124 -17.69 12.78 -13.74
CA ALA A 124 -18.11 14.16 -13.48
C ALA A 124 -19.12 14.71 -14.51
#